data_0c8c3996cb5c2eea35f80bc8dae04851
#
_entry.id   0c8c3996cb5c2eea35f80bc8dae04851
#
_cell.length_a   1.000
_cell.length_b   1.000
_cell.length_c   1.000
_cell.angle_alpha   90.00
_cell.angle_beta   90.00
_cell.angle_gamma   90.00
#
_symmetry.space_group_name_H-M   'P 1'
#
loop_
_entity.id
_entity.type
_entity.pdbx_description
1 polymer ?
#
loop_
_entity_poly.entity_id
_entity_poly.type
_entity_poly.pdbx_seq_one_letter_code
_entity_poly.pdbx_strand_id
1 'polypeptide(L)'
;MLKIFAAAVLSLVAGLVLAAEPATLRIGYQKSSVSMVLAREHKLFEDALPGTQVQWIEFLGGPPLIEALNGGSLDIGNIGDIPPIFAQAAGIDLQYFAVEPNEGKTEAVLVPKASSVQSVAELKGKRVALLKGSSAHNLFLKSLLRAGLQWKDVNVVYLSPSDGRAAFEQGKVDAWVVWDPYYSAAVVDGSARVLGDGQGLNPAGSFFVVSSPFAKQYPQSIGAIIKTLAKAQRLSLDQPKESIALMAKTLGLQPAVVKSYFEHRSPAPIRPLEAVDVGNQQRTADLFFANGLIPKKVDVQQAVFKAP
;
A
#
# COMPACT_ATOMS: atom_id res chain seq x y z
N MET A 1 -26.34 -17.37 74.69
CA MET A 1 -25.79 -18.03 73.49
C MET A 1 -26.07 -17.12 72.32
N LEU A 2 -25.12 -16.28 71.97
CA LEU A 2 -25.28 -15.28 70.89
C LEU A 2 -24.39 -15.72 69.74
N LYS A 3 -24.97 -16.16 68.60
CA LYS A 3 -24.24 -16.58 67.40
C LYS A 3 -24.05 -15.32 66.53
N ILE A 4 -22.79 -14.90 66.44
CA ILE A 4 -22.38 -13.81 65.54
C ILE A 4 -22.13 -14.44 64.14
N PHE A 5 -22.95 -14.08 63.15
CA PHE A 5 -22.72 -14.39 61.73
C PHE A 5 -21.79 -13.31 61.18
N ALA A 6 -20.57 -13.70 60.86
CA ALA A 6 -19.64 -12.86 60.09
C ALA A 6 -19.95 -13.04 58.61
N ALA A 7 -20.55 -12.04 57.96
CA ALA A 7 -20.75 -11.99 56.52
C ALA A 7 -19.44 -11.47 55.88
N ALA A 8 -18.72 -12.36 55.21
CA ALA A 8 -17.56 -11.99 54.38
C ALA A 8 -18.06 -11.37 53.06
N VAL A 9 -17.92 -10.04 52.93
CA VAL A 9 -18.14 -9.32 51.68
C VAL A 9 -16.93 -9.53 50.79
N LEU A 10 -17.04 -10.45 49.80
CA LEU A 10 -16.05 -10.62 48.73
C LEU A 10 -16.22 -9.46 47.76
N SER A 11 -15.42 -8.42 47.85
CA SER A 11 -15.34 -7.35 46.88
C SER A 11 -14.68 -7.85 45.62
N LEU A 12 -15.47 -8.13 44.59
CA LEU A 12 -15.00 -8.44 43.23
C LEU A 12 -14.44 -7.12 42.65
N VAL A 13 -13.15 -6.91 42.79
CA VAL A 13 -12.44 -5.85 42.02
C VAL A 13 -12.32 -6.40 40.59
N ALA A 14 -13.27 -6.06 39.75
CA ALA A 14 -13.12 -6.21 38.31
C ALA A 14 -12.06 -5.21 37.88
N GLY A 15 -10.80 -5.65 37.82
CA GLY A 15 -9.71 -4.90 37.23
C GLY A 15 -10.09 -4.60 35.77
N LEU A 16 -10.36 -3.34 35.45
CA LEU A 16 -10.33 -2.84 34.10
C LEU A 16 -8.92 -3.12 33.57
N VAL A 17 -8.79 -4.19 32.77
CA VAL A 17 -7.60 -4.40 31.95
C VAL A 17 -7.62 -3.28 30.92
N LEU A 18 -7.02 -2.15 31.25
CA LEU A 18 -6.68 -1.12 30.29
C LEU A 18 -5.80 -1.86 29.26
N ALA A 19 -6.29 -1.95 28.04
CA ALA A 19 -5.52 -2.51 26.93
C ALA A 19 -4.20 -1.72 26.86
N ALA A 20 -3.07 -2.42 27.01
CA ALA A 20 -1.77 -1.77 26.99
C ALA A 20 -1.54 -1.13 25.63
N GLU A 21 -1.34 0.19 25.63
CA GLU A 21 -0.88 0.88 24.43
C GLU A 21 0.62 0.60 24.19
N PRO A 22 1.07 0.56 22.92
CA PRO A 22 2.48 0.36 22.63
C PRO A 22 3.30 1.57 23.12
N ALA A 23 4.43 1.32 23.78
CA ALA A 23 5.36 2.40 24.14
C ALA A 23 5.93 3.10 22.90
N THR A 24 6.10 2.35 21.79
CA THR A 24 6.56 2.86 20.49
C THR A 24 5.73 2.25 19.37
N LEU A 25 5.38 3.06 18.37
CA LEU A 25 4.77 2.63 17.11
C LEU A 25 5.67 3.04 15.94
N ARG A 26 6.27 2.07 15.26
CA ARG A 26 7.16 2.29 14.11
C ARG A 26 6.39 2.10 12.83
N ILE A 27 6.25 3.18 12.06
CA ILE A 27 5.39 3.25 10.88
C ILE A 27 6.23 3.38 9.61
N GLY A 28 6.17 2.37 8.75
CA GLY A 28 6.72 2.43 7.40
C GLY A 28 5.74 3.09 6.44
N TYR A 29 6.17 4.11 5.71
CA TYR A 29 5.30 4.79 4.76
C TYR A 29 6.00 5.06 3.42
N GLN A 30 5.19 5.27 2.39
CA GLN A 30 5.63 5.67 1.06
C GLN A 30 5.02 7.03 0.73
N LYS A 31 5.73 7.85 -0.06
CA LYS A 31 5.22 9.14 -0.56
C LYS A 31 3.93 9.01 -1.39
N SER A 32 3.67 7.82 -1.92
CA SER A 32 2.44 7.47 -2.62
C SER A 32 1.22 7.30 -1.71
N SER A 33 1.38 7.23 -0.38
CA SER A 33 0.24 7.12 0.55
C SER A 33 -0.16 8.48 1.09
N VAL A 34 -1.18 9.09 0.50
CA VAL A 34 -1.70 10.40 0.95
C VAL A 34 -2.15 10.34 2.40
N SER A 35 -2.86 9.27 2.79
CA SER A 35 -3.36 9.09 4.16
C SER A 35 -2.21 9.03 5.18
N MET A 36 -1.12 8.32 4.86
CA MET A 36 0.05 8.25 5.75
C MET A 36 0.79 9.59 5.85
N VAL A 37 0.98 10.28 4.71
CA VAL A 37 1.65 11.59 4.70
C VAL A 37 0.84 12.61 5.49
N LEU A 38 -0.49 12.68 5.28
CA LEU A 38 -1.36 13.59 6.04
C LEU A 38 -1.42 13.21 7.52
N ALA A 39 -1.46 11.91 7.85
CA ALA A 39 -1.44 11.48 9.26
C ALA A 39 -0.16 11.95 9.97
N ARG A 40 1.00 11.86 9.30
CA ARG A 40 2.28 12.34 9.83
C ARG A 40 2.31 13.86 10.00
N GLU A 41 1.94 14.59 8.96
CA GLU A 41 2.01 16.06 8.96
C GLU A 41 1.05 16.69 9.99
N HIS A 42 -0.10 16.05 10.23
CA HIS A 42 -1.09 16.49 11.22
C HIS A 42 -0.94 15.79 12.57
N LYS A 43 0.10 14.97 12.80
CA LYS A 43 0.36 14.24 14.06
C LYS A 43 -0.83 13.41 14.55
N LEU A 44 -1.59 12.82 13.62
CA LEU A 44 -2.86 12.16 13.95
C LEU A 44 -2.67 10.88 14.75
N PHE A 45 -1.54 10.18 14.62
CA PHE A 45 -1.24 9.00 15.42
C PHE A 45 -0.80 9.38 16.83
N GLU A 46 -0.02 10.45 16.97
CA GLU A 46 0.40 11.01 18.25
C GLU A 46 -0.82 11.47 19.08
N ASP A 47 -1.81 12.08 18.42
CA ASP A 47 -3.07 12.48 19.06
C ASP A 47 -3.97 11.28 19.43
N ALA A 48 -3.97 10.24 18.59
CA ALA A 48 -4.84 9.08 18.77
C ALA A 48 -4.30 8.06 19.79
N LEU A 49 -2.99 8.06 20.04
CA LEU A 49 -2.28 7.14 20.93
C LEU A 49 -1.42 7.94 21.91
N PRO A 50 -2.04 8.68 22.84
CA PRO A 50 -1.31 9.50 23.80
C PRO A 50 -0.41 8.62 24.67
N GLY A 51 0.89 8.94 24.75
CA GLY A 51 1.88 8.13 25.47
C GLY A 51 2.66 7.16 24.59
N THR A 52 2.26 6.97 23.33
CA THR A 52 3.02 6.18 22.34
C THR A 52 4.01 7.08 21.60
N GLN A 53 5.29 6.71 21.58
CA GLN A 53 6.28 7.35 20.71
C GLN A 53 6.06 6.89 19.26
N VAL A 54 5.62 7.78 18.37
CA VAL A 54 5.43 7.46 16.95
C VAL A 54 6.72 7.75 16.19
N GLN A 55 7.20 6.76 15.43
CA GLN A 55 8.38 6.85 14.57
C GLN A 55 7.99 6.59 13.12
N TRP A 56 8.36 7.51 12.22
CA TRP A 56 8.05 7.43 10.79
C TRP A 56 9.30 7.12 9.99
N ILE A 57 9.23 6.11 9.12
CA ILE A 57 10.34 5.66 8.28
C ILE A 57 9.85 5.61 6.83
N GLU A 58 10.52 6.38 5.95
CA GLU A 58 10.16 6.47 4.54
C GLU A 58 10.78 5.33 3.72
N PHE A 59 10.00 4.78 2.79
CA PHE A 59 10.42 3.75 1.84
C PHE A 59 10.07 4.14 0.40
N LEU A 60 10.92 3.78 -0.55
CA LEU A 60 10.71 4.04 -1.98
C LEU A 60 9.69 3.08 -2.63
N GLY A 61 9.31 2.01 -1.95
CA GLY A 61 8.38 1.00 -2.44
C GLY A 61 8.09 -0.09 -1.41
N GLY A 62 7.14 -0.97 -1.74
CA GLY A 62 6.69 -2.03 -0.85
C GLY A 62 7.73 -3.10 -0.50
N PRO A 63 8.54 -3.62 -1.44
CA PRO A 63 9.52 -4.66 -1.12
C PRO A 63 10.48 -4.31 0.01
N PRO A 64 11.21 -3.16 0.00
CA PRO A 64 12.10 -2.80 1.11
C PRO A 64 11.35 -2.53 2.43
N LEU A 65 10.09 -2.08 2.37
CA LEU A 65 9.27 -1.93 3.57
C LEU A 65 8.95 -3.29 4.20
N ILE A 66 8.63 -4.31 3.40
CA ILE A 66 8.41 -5.69 3.88
C ILE A 66 9.67 -6.25 4.52
N GLU A 67 10.85 -6.02 3.97
CA GLU A 67 12.12 -6.45 4.56
C GLU A 67 12.33 -5.82 5.94
N ALA A 68 12.06 -4.51 6.09
CA ALA A 68 12.14 -3.82 7.37
C ALA A 68 11.10 -4.30 8.39
N LEU A 69 9.87 -4.62 7.92
CA LEU A 69 8.81 -5.21 8.77
C LEU A 69 9.25 -6.60 9.28
N ASN A 70 9.75 -7.44 8.38
CA ASN A 70 10.26 -8.79 8.73
C ASN A 70 11.46 -8.73 9.65
N GLY A 71 12.34 -7.76 9.49
CA GLY A 71 13.51 -7.51 10.35
C GLY A 71 13.15 -6.89 11.71
N GLY A 72 11.87 -6.67 12.01
CA GLY A 72 11.42 -6.10 13.29
C GLY A 72 11.71 -4.59 13.45
N SER A 73 12.08 -3.89 12.36
CA SER A 73 12.32 -2.44 12.37
C SER A 73 11.04 -1.63 12.22
N LEU A 74 9.94 -2.27 11.84
CA LEU A 74 8.61 -1.67 11.68
C LEU A 74 7.56 -2.49 12.41
N ASP A 75 6.48 -1.82 12.82
CA ASP A 75 5.28 -2.42 13.38
C ASP A 75 4.16 -2.48 12.35
N ILE A 76 3.94 -1.38 11.62
CA ILE A 76 2.93 -1.27 10.56
C ILE A 76 3.50 -0.60 9.31
N GLY A 77 2.82 -0.81 8.17
CA GLY A 77 3.16 -0.10 6.93
C GLY A 77 2.06 -0.10 5.89
N ASN A 78 2.19 0.83 4.93
CA ASN A 78 1.33 0.90 3.74
C ASN A 78 2.07 0.36 2.51
N ILE A 79 1.44 -0.56 1.79
CA ILE A 79 2.02 -1.25 0.63
C ILE A 79 0.97 -1.50 -0.45
N GLY A 80 1.42 -1.75 -1.69
CA GLY A 80 0.55 -2.23 -2.76
C GLY A 80 0.13 -3.69 -2.58
N ASP A 81 -0.56 -4.24 -3.55
CA ASP A 81 -1.13 -5.60 -3.53
C ASP A 81 -0.07 -6.72 -3.62
N ILE A 82 1.03 -6.51 -4.33
CA ILE A 82 2.02 -7.57 -4.60
C ILE A 82 3.03 -7.81 -3.47
N PRO A 83 3.60 -6.80 -2.79
CA PRO A 83 4.61 -7.04 -1.77
C PRO A 83 4.18 -8.06 -0.69
N PRO A 84 2.93 -8.04 -0.16
CA PRO A 84 2.54 -9.01 0.85
C PRO A 84 2.32 -10.42 0.29
N ILE A 85 1.99 -10.58 -1.00
CA ILE A 85 1.93 -11.90 -1.67
C ILE A 85 3.34 -12.50 -1.74
N PHE A 86 4.34 -11.70 -2.14
CA PHE A 86 5.73 -12.13 -2.16
C PHE A 86 6.24 -12.48 -0.75
N ALA A 87 5.87 -11.69 0.26
CA ALA A 87 6.16 -11.94 1.65
C ALA A 87 5.62 -13.31 2.11
N GLN A 88 4.33 -13.56 1.90
CA GLN A 88 3.71 -14.86 2.22
C GLN A 88 4.39 -16.01 1.46
N ALA A 89 4.69 -15.84 0.17
CA ALA A 89 5.40 -16.84 -0.62
C ALA A 89 6.82 -17.11 -0.10
N ALA A 90 7.48 -16.11 0.51
CA ALA A 90 8.76 -16.26 1.17
C ALA A 90 8.66 -16.79 2.63
N GLY A 91 7.46 -16.94 3.19
CA GLY A 91 7.23 -17.39 4.56
C GLY A 91 7.38 -16.30 5.61
N ILE A 92 7.31 -15.04 5.21
CA ILE A 92 7.30 -13.87 6.12
C ILE A 92 5.95 -13.78 6.82
N ASP A 93 5.99 -13.63 8.16
CA ASP A 93 4.81 -13.54 9.00
C ASP A 93 4.36 -12.08 9.18
N LEU A 94 3.32 -11.71 8.44
CA LEU A 94 2.66 -10.41 8.51
C LEU A 94 1.14 -10.59 8.42
N GLN A 95 0.39 -9.55 8.79
CA GLN A 95 -1.06 -9.57 8.67
C GLN A 95 -1.58 -8.30 7.96
N TYR A 96 -2.55 -8.50 7.07
CA TYR A 96 -3.34 -7.41 6.48
C TYR A 96 -4.37 -6.94 7.50
N PHE A 97 -4.42 -5.67 7.83
CA PHE A 97 -5.42 -5.16 8.79
C PHE A 97 -6.37 -4.13 8.20
N ALA A 98 -5.98 -3.43 7.13
CA ALA A 98 -6.86 -2.49 6.44
C ALA A 98 -6.54 -2.41 4.95
N VAL A 99 -7.49 -1.86 4.18
CA VAL A 99 -7.38 -1.61 2.75
C VAL A 99 -7.80 -0.19 2.43
N GLU A 100 -7.06 0.46 1.54
CA GLU A 100 -7.46 1.66 0.80
C GLU A 100 -7.90 1.20 -0.59
N PRO A 101 -9.21 1.21 -0.90
CA PRO A 101 -9.72 0.75 -2.19
C PRO A 101 -9.14 1.55 -3.35
N ASN A 102 -8.91 0.89 -4.49
CA ASN A 102 -8.34 1.48 -5.69
C ASN A 102 -9.23 1.18 -6.91
N GLU A 103 -9.45 2.19 -7.76
CA GLU A 103 -10.22 2.06 -9.01
C GLU A 103 -9.32 1.78 -10.22
N GLY A 104 -8.03 1.54 -10.01
CA GLY A 104 -7.07 1.22 -11.07
C GLY A 104 -6.46 2.44 -11.77
N LYS A 105 -6.71 3.66 -11.28
CA LYS A 105 -6.21 4.90 -11.90
C LYS A 105 -4.86 5.37 -11.36
N THR A 106 -4.42 4.85 -10.21
CA THR A 106 -3.22 5.32 -9.51
C THR A 106 -1.91 4.77 -10.07
N GLU A 107 -1.99 3.95 -11.10
CA GLU A 107 -0.85 3.29 -11.74
C GLU A 107 -1.05 3.25 -13.26
N ALA A 108 0.03 3.36 -14.02
CA ALA A 108 -0.05 3.35 -15.48
C ALA A 108 1.15 2.67 -16.14
N VAL A 109 0.90 2.14 -17.34
CA VAL A 109 1.92 1.83 -18.33
C VAL A 109 2.16 3.10 -19.13
N LEU A 110 3.35 3.64 -19.06
CA LEU A 110 3.76 4.89 -19.68
C LEU A 110 4.67 4.61 -20.88
N VAL A 111 4.52 5.39 -21.93
CA VAL A 111 5.45 5.46 -23.06
C VAL A 111 5.90 6.92 -23.26
N PRO A 112 7.09 7.15 -23.87
CA PRO A 112 7.52 8.51 -24.20
C PRO A 112 6.44 9.25 -24.99
N LYS A 113 6.30 10.56 -24.76
CA LYS A 113 5.26 11.38 -25.41
C LYS A 113 5.26 11.22 -26.94
N ALA A 114 6.45 11.13 -27.54
CA ALA A 114 6.65 10.98 -28.99
C ALA A 114 6.70 9.52 -29.46
N SER A 115 6.43 8.54 -28.59
CA SER A 115 6.47 7.12 -28.95
C SER A 115 5.40 6.78 -29.99
N SER A 116 5.74 5.95 -30.97
CA SER A 116 4.80 5.40 -31.95
C SER A 116 3.93 4.26 -31.39
N VAL A 117 4.28 3.69 -30.23
CA VAL A 117 3.54 2.59 -29.58
C VAL A 117 2.15 3.08 -29.16
N GLN A 118 1.09 2.47 -29.67
CA GLN A 118 -0.30 2.90 -29.41
C GLN A 118 -1.08 1.93 -28.52
N SER A 119 -0.58 0.72 -28.32
CA SER A 119 -1.25 -0.31 -27.52
C SER A 119 -0.25 -1.15 -26.72
N VAL A 120 -0.73 -1.80 -25.65
CA VAL A 120 0.08 -2.73 -24.86
C VAL A 120 0.55 -3.93 -25.72
N ALA A 121 -0.23 -4.34 -26.73
CA ALA A 121 0.16 -5.41 -27.64
C ALA A 121 1.44 -5.09 -28.44
N GLU A 122 1.70 -3.82 -28.73
CA GLU A 122 2.90 -3.37 -29.44
C GLU A 122 4.15 -3.31 -28.53
N LEU A 123 4.01 -3.61 -27.25
CA LEU A 123 5.15 -3.78 -26.34
C LEU A 123 5.87 -5.13 -26.52
N LYS A 124 5.38 -6.01 -27.37
CA LYS A 124 6.07 -7.29 -27.69
C LYS A 124 7.51 -7.03 -28.14
N GLY A 125 8.46 -7.69 -27.47
CA GLY A 125 9.90 -7.52 -27.72
C GLY A 125 10.51 -6.21 -27.19
N LYS A 126 9.71 -5.29 -26.63
CA LYS A 126 10.17 -4.01 -26.10
C LYS A 126 10.75 -4.15 -24.69
N ARG A 127 11.56 -3.18 -24.30
CA ARG A 127 12.13 -3.07 -22.94
C ARG A 127 11.17 -2.28 -22.07
N VAL A 128 10.74 -2.87 -20.96
CA VAL A 128 9.77 -2.24 -20.05
C VAL A 128 10.32 -2.20 -18.65
N ALA A 129 10.48 -0.97 -18.10
CA ALA A 129 10.95 -0.78 -16.73
C ALA A 129 9.79 -0.90 -15.73
N LEU A 130 10.03 -1.57 -14.61
CA LEU A 130 9.15 -1.60 -13.44
C LEU A 130 9.92 -2.08 -12.20
N LEU A 131 9.37 -1.83 -11.00
CA LEU A 131 9.92 -2.39 -9.77
C LEU A 131 9.38 -3.82 -9.57
N LYS A 132 10.30 -4.79 -9.43
CA LYS A 132 9.94 -6.19 -9.16
C LYS A 132 9.17 -6.31 -7.84
N GLY A 133 8.07 -7.07 -7.85
CA GLY A 133 7.28 -7.32 -6.64
C GLY A 133 6.47 -6.12 -6.15
N SER A 134 6.26 -5.09 -6.99
CA SER A 134 5.38 -3.95 -6.72
C SER A 134 4.01 -4.13 -7.36
N SER A 135 3.06 -3.24 -7.06
CA SER A 135 1.76 -3.17 -7.72
C SER A 135 1.87 -2.89 -9.24
N ALA A 136 2.89 -2.11 -9.67
CA ALA A 136 3.19 -1.94 -11.09
C ALA A 136 3.51 -3.26 -11.80
N HIS A 137 4.10 -4.24 -11.09
CA HIS A 137 4.31 -5.59 -11.61
C HIS A 137 2.97 -6.31 -11.89
N ASN A 138 1.98 -6.16 -10.99
CA ASN A 138 0.63 -6.68 -11.19
C ASN A 138 -0.10 -6.00 -12.34
N LEU A 139 -0.09 -4.66 -12.36
CA LEU A 139 -0.69 -3.90 -13.45
C LEU A 139 -0.16 -4.38 -14.81
N PHE A 140 1.17 -4.51 -14.93
CA PHE A 140 1.78 -4.89 -16.19
C PHE A 140 1.44 -6.33 -16.59
N LEU A 141 1.48 -7.29 -15.67
CA LEU A 141 1.07 -8.66 -15.93
C LEU A 141 -0.37 -8.73 -16.46
N LYS A 142 -1.30 -8.10 -15.77
CA LYS A 142 -2.72 -8.06 -16.15
C LYS A 142 -2.91 -7.36 -17.51
N SER A 143 -2.17 -6.28 -17.76
CA SER A 143 -2.21 -5.55 -19.04
C SER A 143 -1.72 -6.41 -20.21
N LEU A 144 -0.63 -7.16 -20.03
CA LEU A 144 -0.10 -8.08 -21.03
C LEU A 144 -1.12 -9.18 -21.35
N LEU A 145 -1.66 -9.85 -20.31
CA LEU A 145 -2.64 -10.92 -20.50
C LEU A 145 -3.91 -10.43 -21.21
N ARG A 146 -4.39 -9.24 -20.87
CA ARG A 146 -5.52 -8.60 -21.56
C ARG A 146 -5.22 -8.29 -23.03
N ALA A 147 -3.96 -7.98 -23.33
CA ALA A 147 -3.48 -7.75 -24.70
C ALA A 147 -3.11 -9.05 -25.48
N GLY A 148 -3.33 -10.23 -24.88
CA GLY A 148 -2.98 -11.52 -25.50
C GLY A 148 -1.48 -11.85 -25.46
N LEU A 149 -0.71 -11.14 -24.64
CA LEU A 149 0.73 -11.37 -24.45
C LEU A 149 1.02 -12.15 -23.18
N GLN A 150 2.17 -12.80 -23.14
CA GLN A 150 2.73 -13.46 -21.96
C GLN A 150 3.90 -12.63 -21.41
N TRP A 151 4.26 -12.87 -20.16
CA TRP A 151 5.40 -12.20 -19.51
C TRP A 151 6.70 -12.30 -20.31
N LYS A 152 6.97 -13.47 -20.90
CA LYS A 152 8.15 -13.74 -21.72
C LYS A 152 8.18 -13.02 -23.07
N ASP A 153 7.06 -12.45 -23.52
CA ASP A 153 6.96 -11.72 -24.78
C ASP A 153 7.56 -10.30 -24.72
N VAL A 154 7.96 -9.85 -23.54
CA VAL A 154 8.55 -8.53 -23.30
C VAL A 154 9.88 -8.65 -22.55
N ASN A 155 10.75 -7.65 -22.72
CA ASN A 155 12.03 -7.58 -22.01
C ASN A 155 11.87 -6.70 -20.76
N VAL A 156 11.49 -7.30 -19.61
CA VAL A 156 11.31 -6.56 -18.37
C VAL A 156 12.65 -6.19 -17.75
N VAL A 157 12.82 -4.91 -17.42
CA VAL A 157 13.98 -4.35 -16.74
C VAL A 157 13.55 -3.93 -15.32
N TYR A 158 14.08 -4.61 -14.31
CA TYR A 158 13.74 -4.33 -12.93
C TYR A 158 14.56 -3.15 -12.39
N LEU A 159 13.88 -2.04 -12.16
CA LEU A 159 14.47 -0.78 -11.70
C LEU A 159 13.63 -0.19 -10.54
N SER A 160 14.28 0.59 -9.69
CA SER A 160 13.56 1.47 -8.74
C SER A 160 12.76 2.52 -9.51
N PRO A 161 11.76 3.19 -8.92
CA PRO A 161 11.01 4.24 -9.61
C PRO A 161 11.92 5.36 -10.15
N SER A 162 12.92 5.80 -9.38
CA SER A 162 13.87 6.84 -9.78
C SER A 162 14.78 6.40 -10.93
N ASP A 163 15.34 5.19 -10.86
CA ASP A 163 16.17 4.63 -11.92
C ASP A 163 15.35 4.33 -13.17
N GLY A 164 14.11 3.85 -12.98
CA GLY A 164 13.13 3.64 -14.06
C GLY A 164 12.82 4.92 -14.80
N ARG A 165 12.63 6.04 -14.07
CA ARG A 165 12.45 7.35 -14.67
C ARG A 165 13.68 7.78 -15.48
N ALA A 166 14.86 7.69 -14.91
CA ALA A 166 16.10 8.06 -15.59
C ALA A 166 16.33 7.22 -16.86
N ALA A 167 16.10 5.90 -16.80
CA ALA A 167 16.22 5.01 -17.96
C ALA A 167 15.18 5.34 -19.05
N PHE A 168 13.96 5.70 -18.64
CA PHE A 168 12.87 6.08 -19.53
C PHE A 168 13.17 7.39 -20.27
N GLU A 169 13.59 8.43 -19.56
CA GLU A 169 13.96 9.72 -20.16
C GLU A 169 15.18 9.64 -21.10
N GLN A 170 16.11 8.72 -20.82
CA GLN A 170 17.28 8.46 -21.67
C GLN A 170 16.99 7.51 -22.85
N GLY A 171 15.75 7.02 -23.02
CA GLY A 171 15.40 6.06 -24.06
C GLY A 171 16.06 4.69 -23.92
N LYS A 172 16.49 4.33 -22.71
CA LYS A 172 17.06 3.00 -22.40
C LYS A 172 16.00 1.94 -22.26
N VAL A 173 14.76 2.34 -21.99
CA VAL A 173 13.56 1.51 -21.98
C VAL A 173 12.49 2.15 -22.86
N ASP A 174 11.62 1.32 -23.43
CA ASP A 174 10.59 1.73 -24.37
C ASP A 174 9.26 2.07 -23.67
N ALA A 175 9.07 1.54 -22.46
CA ALA A 175 7.94 1.84 -21.59
C ALA A 175 8.37 1.79 -20.11
N TRP A 176 7.57 2.44 -19.25
CA TRP A 176 7.76 2.45 -17.81
C TRP A 176 6.43 2.24 -17.12
N VAL A 177 6.37 1.26 -16.20
CA VAL A 177 5.16 0.97 -15.41
C VAL A 177 5.40 1.44 -13.99
N VAL A 178 4.56 2.37 -13.54
CA VAL A 178 4.78 3.04 -12.27
C VAL A 178 3.46 3.59 -11.70
N TRP A 179 3.49 3.90 -10.43
CA TRP A 179 2.39 4.49 -9.66
C TRP A 179 2.60 5.97 -9.36
N ASP A 180 1.57 6.64 -8.88
CA ASP A 180 1.62 8.02 -8.41
C ASP A 180 2.51 8.19 -7.16
N PRO A 181 3.20 9.32 -7.01
CA PRO A 181 3.16 10.51 -7.86
C PRO A 181 4.09 10.47 -9.07
N TYR A 182 4.88 9.42 -9.27
CA TYR A 182 5.82 9.30 -10.39
C TYR A 182 5.10 9.34 -11.75
N TYR A 183 3.99 8.64 -11.84
CA TYR A 183 3.11 8.62 -13.00
C TYR A 183 2.61 10.04 -13.34
N SER A 184 1.95 10.72 -12.40
CA SER A 184 1.46 12.09 -12.62
C SER A 184 2.60 13.06 -12.95
N ALA A 185 3.78 12.92 -12.32
CA ALA A 185 4.92 13.77 -12.63
C ALA A 185 5.35 13.66 -14.09
N ALA A 186 5.49 12.43 -14.62
CA ALA A 186 5.91 12.21 -16.00
C ALA A 186 4.86 12.65 -17.04
N VAL A 187 3.59 12.61 -16.69
CA VAL A 187 2.50 13.08 -17.58
C VAL A 187 2.39 14.60 -17.56
N VAL A 188 2.46 15.22 -16.37
CA VAL A 188 2.32 16.67 -16.20
C VAL A 188 3.50 17.43 -16.81
N ASP A 189 4.73 16.91 -16.71
CA ASP A 189 5.90 17.53 -17.34
C ASP A 189 6.00 17.28 -18.86
N GLY A 190 5.11 16.45 -19.40
CA GLY A 190 4.99 16.18 -20.83
C GLY A 190 6.03 15.17 -21.36
N SER A 191 6.82 14.51 -20.50
CA SER A 191 7.79 13.49 -20.93
C SER A 191 7.12 12.17 -21.33
N ALA A 192 5.93 11.87 -20.77
CA ALA A 192 5.21 10.63 -20.99
C ALA A 192 3.75 10.86 -21.43
N ARG A 193 3.18 9.80 -22.01
CA ARG A 193 1.73 9.61 -22.12
C ARG A 193 1.34 8.24 -21.60
N VAL A 194 0.10 8.13 -21.15
CA VAL A 194 -0.48 6.87 -20.70
C VAL A 194 -0.78 5.99 -21.91
N LEU A 195 -0.28 4.75 -21.87
CA LEU A 195 -0.63 3.69 -22.81
C LEU A 195 -1.82 2.86 -22.30
N GLY A 196 -1.91 2.68 -20.99
CA GLY A 196 -3.00 2.01 -20.29
C GLY A 196 -2.83 2.12 -18.79
N ASP A 197 -3.94 2.01 -18.07
CA ASP A 197 -4.00 2.00 -16.60
C ASP A 197 -4.67 0.72 -16.07
N GLY A 198 -4.94 0.66 -14.78
CA GLY A 198 -5.55 -0.49 -14.13
C GLY A 198 -7.07 -0.54 -14.18
N GLN A 199 -7.74 0.39 -14.86
CA GLN A 199 -9.21 0.39 -14.95
C GLN A 199 -9.71 -0.88 -15.66
N GLY A 200 -10.69 -1.53 -15.04
CA GLY A 200 -11.23 -2.80 -15.53
C GLY A 200 -10.29 -4.01 -15.38
N LEU A 201 -9.17 -3.88 -14.67
CA LEU A 201 -8.25 -4.97 -14.34
C LEU A 201 -8.43 -5.51 -12.91
N ASN A 202 -9.48 -5.06 -12.20
CA ASN A 202 -9.80 -5.44 -10.82
C ASN A 202 -8.58 -5.30 -9.88
N PRO A 203 -8.12 -4.08 -9.61
CA PRO A 203 -7.06 -3.86 -8.64
C PRO A 203 -7.52 -4.31 -7.26
N ALA A 204 -6.59 -4.87 -6.48
CA ALA A 204 -6.91 -5.29 -5.11
C ALA A 204 -6.97 -4.11 -4.12
N GLY A 205 -6.34 -2.99 -4.45
CA GLY A 205 -6.18 -1.82 -3.59
C GLY A 205 -4.79 -1.71 -2.99
N SER A 206 -4.59 -0.70 -2.17
CA SER A 206 -3.40 -0.58 -1.30
C SER A 206 -3.73 -1.14 0.08
N PHE A 207 -2.81 -1.90 0.64
CA PHE A 207 -3.03 -2.54 1.94
C PHE A 207 -2.22 -1.87 3.05
N PHE A 208 -2.76 -1.95 4.25
CA PHE A 208 -2.03 -1.69 5.47
C PHE A 208 -1.74 -3.03 6.15
N VAL A 209 -0.46 -3.23 6.45
CA VAL A 209 0.03 -4.46 7.06
C VAL A 209 0.65 -4.19 8.41
N VAL A 210 0.58 -5.20 9.27
CA VAL A 210 1.13 -5.18 10.61
C VAL A 210 2.03 -6.39 10.81
N SER A 211 3.11 -6.23 11.57
CA SER A 211 3.92 -7.36 12.02
C SER A 211 3.12 -8.27 12.97
N SER A 212 3.22 -9.58 12.83
CA SER A 212 2.50 -10.51 13.70
C SER A 212 2.85 -10.36 15.20
N PRO A 213 4.11 -10.05 15.59
CA PRO A 213 4.41 -9.74 16.99
C PRO A 213 3.63 -8.55 17.53
N PHE A 214 3.56 -7.44 16.78
CA PHE A 214 2.81 -6.25 17.19
C PHE A 214 1.31 -6.53 17.26
N ALA A 215 0.74 -7.21 16.25
CA ALA A 215 -0.68 -7.57 16.23
C ALA A 215 -1.07 -8.46 17.41
N LYS A 216 -0.20 -9.39 17.82
CA LYS A 216 -0.42 -10.27 18.99
C LYS A 216 -0.34 -9.49 20.31
N GLN A 217 0.61 -8.56 20.40
CA GLN A 217 0.85 -7.82 21.65
C GLN A 217 -0.15 -6.70 21.86
N TYR A 218 -0.56 -6.00 20.78
CA TYR A 218 -1.41 -4.81 20.84
C TYR A 218 -2.64 -4.90 19.91
N PRO A 219 -3.43 -5.99 19.95
CA PRO A 219 -4.53 -6.18 19.00
C PRO A 219 -5.60 -5.08 19.11
N GLN A 220 -5.80 -4.51 20.29
CA GLN A 220 -6.77 -3.44 20.52
C GLN A 220 -6.34 -2.10 19.88
N SER A 221 -5.04 -1.86 19.70
CA SER A 221 -4.53 -0.65 19.05
C SER A 221 -4.84 -0.59 17.55
N ILE A 222 -5.03 -1.75 16.89
CA ILE A 222 -5.30 -1.83 15.45
C ILE A 222 -6.58 -1.06 15.08
N GLY A 223 -7.62 -1.12 15.92
CA GLY A 223 -8.85 -0.37 15.68
C GLY A 223 -8.65 1.16 15.71
N ALA A 224 -7.84 1.67 16.63
CA ALA A 224 -7.47 3.08 16.70
C ALA A 224 -6.62 3.50 15.48
N ILE A 225 -5.68 2.65 15.07
CA ILE A 225 -4.84 2.84 13.89
C ILE A 225 -5.70 2.97 12.63
N ILE A 226 -6.67 2.07 12.40
CA ILE A 226 -7.59 2.13 11.25
C ILE A 226 -8.40 3.43 11.25
N LYS A 227 -8.95 3.83 12.41
CA LYS A 227 -9.71 5.08 12.54
C LYS A 227 -8.84 6.30 12.22
N THR A 228 -7.59 6.30 12.64
CA THR A 228 -6.63 7.37 12.36
C THR A 228 -6.33 7.48 10.87
N LEU A 229 -6.10 6.35 10.19
CA LEU A 229 -5.90 6.31 8.74
C LEU A 229 -7.14 6.80 7.97
N ALA A 230 -8.33 6.36 8.37
CA ALA A 230 -9.58 6.82 7.78
C ALA A 230 -9.82 8.32 8.01
N LYS A 231 -9.45 8.86 9.19
CA LYS A 231 -9.48 10.31 9.47
C LYS A 231 -8.52 11.07 8.55
N ALA A 232 -7.30 10.57 8.38
CA ALA A 232 -6.32 11.19 7.49
C ALA A 232 -6.79 11.19 6.03
N GLN A 233 -7.37 10.09 5.54
CA GLN A 233 -7.96 10.03 4.22
C GLN A 233 -9.11 11.04 4.07
N ARG A 234 -9.98 11.15 5.09
CA ARG A 234 -11.11 12.10 5.08
C ARG A 234 -10.62 13.53 4.92
N LEU A 235 -9.51 13.93 5.55
CA LEU A 235 -8.92 15.26 5.35
C LEU A 235 -8.63 15.55 3.88
N SER A 236 -8.11 14.57 3.13
CA SER A 236 -7.83 14.76 1.70
C SER A 236 -9.09 14.95 0.84
N LEU A 237 -10.22 14.43 1.28
CA LEU A 237 -11.52 14.55 0.59
C LEU A 237 -12.25 15.82 0.98
N ASP A 238 -12.25 16.16 2.25
CA ASP A 238 -12.99 17.31 2.80
C ASP A 238 -12.23 18.65 2.57
N GLN A 239 -10.89 18.59 2.53
CA GLN A 239 -9.99 19.76 2.37
C GLN A 239 -8.98 19.51 1.24
N PRO A 240 -9.42 19.30 -0.01
CA PRO A 240 -8.52 18.87 -1.09
C PRO A 240 -7.47 19.94 -1.45
N LYS A 241 -7.81 21.24 -1.39
CA LYS A 241 -6.87 22.32 -1.72
C LYS A 241 -5.73 22.39 -0.73
N GLU A 242 -6.04 22.36 0.56
CA GLU A 242 -5.08 22.39 1.66
C GLU A 242 -4.21 21.13 1.66
N SER A 243 -4.82 19.97 1.43
CA SER A 243 -4.12 18.69 1.34
C SER A 243 -3.17 18.64 0.15
N ILE A 244 -3.58 19.15 -1.03
CA ILE A 244 -2.71 19.24 -2.20
C ILE A 244 -1.53 20.18 -1.94
N ALA A 245 -1.75 21.34 -1.34
CA ALA A 245 -0.69 22.29 -1.01
C ALA A 245 0.31 21.70 -0.01
N LEU A 246 -0.19 21.04 1.04
CA LEU A 246 0.65 20.37 2.04
C LEU A 246 1.47 19.24 1.42
N MET A 247 0.82 18.36 0.64
CA MET A 247 1.50 17.26 -0.05
C MET A 247 2.57 17.78 -1.03
N ALA A 248 2.25 18.82 -1.82
CA ALA A 248 3.20 19.41 -2.76
C ALA A 248 4.46 19.93 -2.04
N LYS A 249 4.28 20.62 -0.93
CA LYS A 249 5.38 21.10 -0.07
C LYS A 249 6.19 19.93 0.52
N THR A 250 5.51 18.96 1.12
CA THR A 250 6.14 17.81 1.80
C THR A 250 6.90 16.91 0.83
N LEU A 251 6.36 16.69 -0.37
CA LEU A 251 6.98 15.82 -1.37
C LEU A 251 7.98 16.56 -2.28
N GLY A 252 8.04 17.88 -2.22
CA GLY A 252 8.87 18.70 -3.13
C GLY A 252 8.38 18.63 -4.58
N LEU A 253 7.05 18.51 -4.79
CA LEU A 253 6.43 18.38 -6.11
C LEU A 253 5.64 19.63 -6.48
N GLN A 254 5.47 19.85 -7.79
CA GLN A 254 4.59 20.90 -8.27
C GLN A 254 3.13 20.62 -7.87
N PRO A 255 2.33 21.63 -7.47
CA PRO A 255 0.91 21.44 -7.12
C PRO A 255 0.10 20.76 -8.22
N ALA A 256 0.43 21.00 -9.51
CA ALA A 256 -0.24 20.36 -10.64
C ALA A 256 -0.04 18.84 -10.65
N VAL A 257 1.14 18.34 -10.28
CA VAL A 257 1.42 16.90 -10.16
C VAL A 257 0.58 16.29 -9.04
N VAL A 258 0.54 16.93 -7.88
CA VAL A 258 -0.23 16.43 -6.75
C VAL A 258 -1.73 16.49 -7.04
N LYS A 259 -2.21 17.53 -7.72
CA LYS A 259 -3.60 17.61 -8.17
C LYS A 259 -3.96 16.45 -9.09
N SER A 260 -3.14 16.17 -10.11
CA SER A 260 -3.33 15.01 -11.00
C SER A 260 -3.39 13.70 -10.24
N TYR A 261 -2.45 13.49 -9.29
CA TYR A 261 -2.45 12.32 -8.42
C TYR A 261 -3.76 12.20 -7.60
N PHE A 262 -4.26 13.30 -7.03
CA PHE A 262 -5.51 13.28 -6.26
C PHE A 262 -6.72 12.89 -7.11
N GLU A 263 -6.74 13.25 -8.39
CA GLU A 263 -7.81 12.89 -9.35
C GLU A 263 -7.84 11.39 -9.69
N HIS A 264 -6.72 10.68 -9.45
CA HIS A 264 -6.64 9.24 -9.67
C HIS A 264 -7.11 8.40 -8.47
N ARG A 265 -7.23 9.00 -7.28
CA ARG A 265 -7.55 8.27 -6.06
C ARG A 265 -9.03 7.94 -5.96
N SER A 266 -9.32 6.79 -5.37
CA SER A 266 -10.69 6.43 -5.00
C SER A 266 -11.17 7.25 -3.80
N PRO A 267 -12.43 7.72 -3.78
CA PRO A 267 -13.03 8.34 -2.60
C PRO A 267 -13.47 7.32 -1.54
N ALA A 268 -13.42 6.03 -1.84
CA ALA A 268 -13.86 4.98 -0.93
C ALA A 268 -13.00 4.96 0.35
N PRO A 269 -13.61 4.81 1.54
CA PRO A 269 -12.91 4.95 2.81
C PRO A 269 -11.92 3.80 3.06
N ILE A 270 -10.82 4.13 3.76
CA ILE A 270 -9.96 3.13 4.38
C ILE A 270 -10.79 2.39 5.45
N ARG A 271 -10.73 1.05 5.40
CA ARG A 271 -11.53 0.18 6.25
C ARG A 271 -10.82 -1.17 6.48
N PRO A 272 -11.27 -1.98 7.46
CA PRO A 272 -10.86 -3.38 7.54
C PRO A 272 -11.13 -4.12 6.23
N LEU A 273 -10.39 -5.21 5.99
CA LEU A 273 -10.62 -6.04 4.80
C LEU A 273 -11.98 -6.74 4.88
N GLU A 274 -12.67 -6.75 3.76
CA GLU A 274 -13.89 -7.55 3.55
C GLU A 274 -13.58 -8.79 2.70
N ALA A 275 -14.52 -9.71 2.62
CA ALA A 275 -14.37 -10.95 1.84
C ALA A 275 -14.03 -10.69 0.36
N VAL A 276 -14.56 -9.60 -0.21
CA VAL A 276 -14.29 -9.19 -1.60
C VAL A 276 -12.83 -8.79 -1.80
N ASP A 277 -12.23 -8.09 -0.82
CA ASP A 277 -10.81 -7.66 -0.87
C ASP A 277 -9.89 -8.88 -0.80
N VAL A 278 -10.17 -9.78 0.14
CA VAL A 278 -9.43 -11.04 0.29
C VAL A 278 -9.53 -11.87 -0.99
N GLY A 279 -10.73 -11.99 -1.57
CA GLY A 279 -10.94 -12.70 -2.83
C GLY A 279 -10.22 -12.07 -4.02
N ASN A 280 -10.16 -10.74 -4.11
CA ASN A 280 -9.40 -10.03 -5.13
C ASN A 280 -7.90 -10.27 -4.97
N GLN A 281 -7.41 -10.19 -3.75
CA GLN A 281 -6.01 -10.43 -3.41
C GLN A 281 -5.60 -11.89 -3.67
N GLN A 282 -6.48 -12.86 -3.34
CA GLN A 282 -6.27 -14.26 -3.63
C GLN A 282 -6.17 -14.52 -5.15
N ARG A 283 -7.08 -13.96 -5.94
CA ARG A 283 -7.01 -14.07 -7.41
C ARG A 283 -5.69 -13.52 -7.97
N THR A 284 -5.19 -12.42 -7.40
CA THR A 284 -3.90 -11.85 -7.78
C THR A 284 -2.74 -12.80 -7.40
N ALA A 285 -2.76 -13.39 -6.21
CA ALA A 285 -1.77 -14.39 -5.80
C ALA A 285 -1.78 -15.64 -6.70
N ASP A 286 -2.96 -16.15 -7.02
CA ASP A 286 -3.10 -17.31 -7.92
C ASP A 286 -2.60 -17.00 -9.33
N LEU A 287 -2.85 -15.78 -9.83
CA LEU A 287 -2.35 -15.33 -11.11
C LEU A 287 -0.81 -15.28 -11.15
N PHE A 288 -0.18 -14.77 -10.10
CA PHE A 288 1.28 -14.73 -9.99
C PHE A 288 1.90 -16.13 -9.92
N PHE A 289 1.27 -17.03 -9.17
CA PHE A 289 1.70 -18.42 -9.11
C PHE A 289 1.56 -19.12 -10.47
N ALA A 290 0.43 -18.97 -11.15
CA ALA A 290 0.17 -19.57 -12.47
C ALA A 290 1.14 -19.08 -13.55
N ASN A 291 1.70 -17.87 -13.40
CA ASN A 291 2.71 -17.32 -14.31
C ASN A 291 4.16 -17.55 -13.81
N GLY A 292 4.37 -18.35 -12.78
CA GLY A 292 5.71 -18.66 -12.25
C GLY A 292 6.44 -17.49 -11.61
N LEU A 293 5.72 -16.45 -11.21
CA LEU A 293 6.29 -15.23 -10.64
C LEU A 293 6.49 -15.32 -9.12
N ILE A 294 5.82 -16.28 -8.47
CA ILE A 294 6.07 -16.68 -7.08
C ILE A 294 6.30 -18.20 -7.01
N PRO A 295 7.12 -18.70 -6.07
CA PRO A 295 7.57 -20.10 -6.06
C PRO A 295 6.52 -21.07 -5.53
N LYS A 296 5.54 -20.61 -4.75
CA LYS A 296 4.50 -21.46 -4.15
C LYS A 296 3.16 -20.71 -4.07
N LYS A 297 2.08 -21.48 -4.00
CA LYS A 297 0.75 -20.91 -3.70
C LYS A 297 0.74 -20.30 -2.30
N VAL A 298 -0.02 -19.23 -2.14
CA VAL A 298 -0.29 -18.61 -0.85
C VAL A 298 -1.78 -18.59 -0.58
N ASP A 299 -2.16 -18.65 0.68
CA ASP A 299 -3.53 -18.47 1.15
C ASP A 299 -3.59 -17.10 1.85
N VAL A 300 -4.18 -16.13 1.17
CA VAL A 300 -4.29 -14.74 1.65
C VAL A 300 -5.11 -14.67 2.93
N GLN A 301 -6.13 -15.52 3.08
CA GLN A 301 -7.00 -15.54 4.26
C GLN A 301 -6.24 -15.82 5.57
N GLN A 302 -5.15 -16.60 5.51
CA GLN A 302 -4.33 -16.90 6.69
C GLN A 302 -3.57 -15.68 7.22
N ALA A 303 -3.34 -14.68 6.37
CA ALA A 303 -2.65 -13.45 6.74
C ALA A 303 -3.61 -12.29 7.05
N VAL A 304 -4.90 -12.50 7.13
CA VAL A 304 -5.85 -11.44 7.51
C VAL A 304 -5.91 -11.32 9.03
N PHE A 305 -5.66 -10.10 9.53
CA PHE A 305 -5.82 -9.78 10.94
C PHE A 305 -7.26 -10.02 11.40
N LYS A 306 -7.41 -10.73 12.51
CA LYS A 306 -8.71 -10.96 13.16
C LYS A 306 -8.70 -10.18 14.46
N ALA A 307 -9.64 -9.23 14.56
CA ALA A 307 -9.86 -8.54 15.82
C ALA A 307 -10.29 -9.55 16.91
N PRO A 308 -9.83 -9.38 18.15
CA PRO A 308 -10.19 -10.25 19.28
C PRO A 308 -11.68 -10.15 19.66
#